data_46c44e35d86fd44077e66682748822c3
#
_entry.id   46c44e35d86fd44077e66682748822c3
#
_cell.length_a   1.000
_cell.length_b   1.000
_cell.length_c   1.000
_cell.angle_alpha   90.00
_cell.angle_beta   90.00
_cell.angle_gamma   90.00
#
_symmetry.space_group_name_H-M   'P 1'
#
loop_
_entity.id
_entity.type
_entity.pdbx_description
1 polymer ?
#
loop_
_entity_poly.entity_id
_entity_poly.type
_entity_poly.pdbx_seq_one_letter_code
_entity_poly.pdbx_strand_id
1 'polypeptide(L)'
;MRAALACTLLLSIASALRPPPRKQCINPSRTALQALPAQSVGLAAARIRFAAQWPLYATIPLCAGLFNALTNKLAVTMMFFPIRRRGFSLLGWQGVVPKAARRMGGDVSDLLTKDLLNVTEVLRRVDPETLSQRLCTTKLVELGKRLVKDEVELAAPLVTPDLVKRVIQRCVARVQDDVDAFVDVRHLCVERLTKDPSRLVRLFKTCGKRELDLVVSVGGWGGLGLGLAQMGAWAAFPFSWTLAAGGALVGLVTDWVALQLLFRPVEPRRILGITWHGFFLRRQAEVSRDFAAFVSNELVAPRHLWRALLEGPRSSRFVEALADAFAEELPGGLGNVGGPLRGALEAASQRGVAAVAADPAAYTDPSADYVAGALDVAGSVGAALEALPGARFERVLHPVFEQDEATLIAVGCLLGGLVGLAQVPLY
;
A
#
# COMPACT_ATOMS: atom_id res chain seq x y z
N MET A 1 5.06 -16.54 -18.81
CA MET A 1 4.93 -17.98 -19.04
C MET A 1 3.48 -18.46 -18.89
N ARG A 2 2.77 -18.20 -17.76
CA ARG A 2 1.35 -18.64 -17.61
C ARG A 2 0.37 -17.98 -18.59
N ALA A 3 0.57 -16.72 -18.97
CA ALA A 3 -0.26 -16.02 -19.96
C ALA A 3 -0.06 -16.58 -21.39
N ALA A 4 1.17 -16.96 -21.74
CA ALA A 4 1.45 -17.61 -23.01
C ALA A 4 0.84 -19.02 -23.08
N LEU A 5 0.85 -19.75 -21.96
CA LEU A 5 0.19 -21.06 -21.84
C LEU A 5 -1.34 -20.95 -21.96
N ALA A 6 -1.95 -19.92 -21.37
CA ALA A 6 -3.38 -19.64 -21.51
C ALA A 6 -3.74 -19.26 -22.96
N CYS A 7 -2.88 -18.50 -23.62
CA CYS A 7 -3.04 -18.15 -25.04
C CYS A 7 -2.97 -19.40 -25.95
N THR A 8 -2.01 -20.29 -25.72
CA THR A 8 -1.89 -21.57 -26.45
C THR A 8 -3.05 -22.51 -26.14
N LEU A 9 -3.55 -22.55 -24.91
CA LEU A 9 -4.70 -23.37 -24.53
C LEU A 9 -5.98 -22.89 -25.22
N LEU A 10 -6.20 -21.58 -25.31
CA LEU A 10 -7.36 -20.99 -25.97
C LEU A 10 -7.27 -21.11 -27.51
N LEU A 11 -6.08 -20.97 -28.07
CA LEU A 11 -5.85 -21.28 -29.50
C LEU A 11 -6.10 -22.76 -29.78
N SER A 12 -5.74 -23.65 -28.86
CA SER A 12 -6.02 -25.08 -28.96
C SER A 12 -7.52 -25.38 -28.82
N ILE A 13 -8.22 -24.71 -27.90
CA ILE A 13 -9.69 -24.83 -27.75
C ILE A 13 -10.40 -24.26 -28.97
N ALA A 14 -9.98 -23.12 -29.49
CA ALA A 14 -10.54 -22.53 -30.72
C ALA A 14 -10.29 -23.41 -31.94
N SER A 15 -9.13 -24.07 -32.04
CA SER A 15 -8.85 -25.05 -33.09
C SER A 15 -9.66 -26.34 -32.93
N ALA A 16 -9.92 -26.78 -31.72
CA ALA A 16 -10.77 -27.94 -31.41
C ALA A 16 -12.27 -27.69 -31.68
N LEU A 17 -12.70 -26.43 -31.62
CA LEU A 17 -14.05 -25.99 -31.95
C LEU A 17 -14.29 -25.83 -33.46
N ARG A 18 -13.26 -26.03 -34.31
CA ARG A 18 -13.48 -26.15 -35.77
C ARG A 18 -14.36 -27.37 -36.04
N PRO A 19 -15.55 -27.19 -36.62
CA PRO A 19 -16.39 -28.32 -36.93
C PRO A 19 -15.66 -29.24 -37.93
N PRO A 20 -15.73 -30.57 -37.72
CA PRO A 20 -15.14 -31.52 -38.68
C PRO A 20 -15.74 -31.29 -40.07
N PRO A 21 -15.01 -31.56 -41.14
CA PRO A 21 -15.50 -31.40 -42.52
C PRO A 21 -16.76 -32.26 -42.68
N ARG A 22 -17.94 -31.65 -42.52
CA ARG A 22 -19.23 -32.32 -42.75
C ARG A 22 -19.45 -32.56 -44.22
N LYS A 23 -19.80 -33.81 -44.56
CA LYS A 23 -20.32 -34.20 -45.86
C LYS A 23 -21.41 -33.20 -46.29
N GLN A 24 -21.34 -32.81 -47.56
CA GLN A 24 -22.14 -31.78 -48.21
C GLN A 24 -23.65 -31.98 -48.06
N CYS A 25 -24.23 -31.31 -47.06
CA CYS A 25 -25.60 -30.83 -47.20
C CYS A 25 -25.49 -29.37 -47.68
N ILE A 26 -26.08 -29.08 -48.86
CA ILE A 26 -26.12 -27.74 -49.44
C ILE A 26 -26.87 -26.82 -48.46
N ASN A 27 -26.12 -26.09 -47.66
CA ASN A 27 -26.68 -25.09 -46.76
C ASN A 27 -26.68 -23.77 -47.54
N PRO A 28 -27.87 -23.14 -47.82
CA PRO A 28 -27.98 -21.93 -48.65
C PRO A 28 -27.11 -20.77 -48.10
N SER A 29 -26.81 -20.77 -46.81
CA SER A 29 -25.90 -19.79 -46.16
C SER A 29 -24.43 -19.97 -46.61
N ARG A 30 -23.98 -21.19 -46.94
CA ARG A 30 -22.62 -21.43 -47.42
C ARG A 30 -22.41 -20.98 -48.86
N THR A 31 -23.43 -21.18 -49.71
CA THR A 31 -23.40 -20.74 -51.12
C THR A 31 -23.36 -19.21 -51.20
N ALA A 32 -24.12 -18.53 -50.35
CA ALA A 32 -24.10 -17.06 -50.24
C ALA A 32 -22.75 -16.53 -49.73
N LEU A 33 -22.10 -17.25 -48.82
CA LEU A 33 -20.77 -16.89 -48.32
C LEU A 33 -19.67 -17.01 -49.39
N GLN A 34 -19.76 -18.03 -50.26
CA GLN A 34 -18.82 -18.23 -51.35
C GLN A 34 -18.98 -17.18 -52.49
N ALA A 35 -20.17 -16.56 -52.59
CA ALA A 35 -20.44 -15.51 -53.56
C ALA A 35 -19.97 -14.12 -53.11
N LEU A 36 -19.62 -13.95 -51.84
CA LEU A 36 -19.16 -12.65 -51.31
C LEU A 36 -17.64 -12.53 -51.38
N PRO A 37 -17.09 -11.39 -51.90
CA PRO A 37 -15.67 -11.10 -51.75
C PRO A 37 -15.28 -11.16 -50.25
N ALA A 38 -14.13 -11.74 -49.97
CA ALA A 38 -13.66 -11.94 -48.56
C ALA A 38 -13.66 -10.65 -47.72
N GLN A 39 -13.52 -9.48 -48.38
CA GLN A 39 -13.48 -8.16 -47.74
C GLN A 39 -14.70 -7.29 -48.08
N SER A 40 -15.85 -7.89 -48.47
CA SER A 40 -17.05 -7.12 -48.72
C SER A 40 -17.53 -6.42 -47.40
N VAL A 41 -17.78 -5.12 -47.51
CA VAL A 41 -18.18 -4.26 -46.40
C VAL A 41 -19.69 -4.03 -46.43
N GLY A 42 -20.35 -3.99 -45.28
CA GLY A 42 -21.76 -3.63 -45.18
C GLY A 42 -22.60 -4.59 -44.33
N LEU A 43 -23.75 -4.12 -43.89
CA LEU A 43 -24.66 -4.86 -43.00
C LEU A 43 -25.23 -6.16 -43.60
N ALA A 44 -25.50 -6.18 -44.88
CA ALA A 44 -26.01 -7.38 -45.57
C ALA A 44 -24.95 -8.49 -45.57
N ALA A 45 -23.71 -8.16 -45.95
CA ALA A 45 -22.57 -9.08 -45.94
C ALA A 45 -22.25 -9.54 -44.51
N ALA A 46 -22.36 -8.65 -43.50
CA ALA A 46 -22.18 -8.99 -42.11
C ALA A 46 -23.19 -10.05 -41.62
N ARG A 47 -24.46 -9.90 -41.97
CA ARG A 47 -25.51 -10.87 -41.59
C ARG A 47 -25.23 -12.26 -42.19
N ILE A 48 -24.83 -12.35 -43.47
CA ILE A 48 -24.54 -13.60 -44.13
C ILE A 48 -23.32 -14.29 -43.48
N ARG A 49 -22.23 -13.55 -43.22
CA ARG A 49 -21.04 -14.07 -42.54
C ARG A 49 -21.35 -14.55 -41.13
N PHE A 50 -22.08 -13.74 -40.38
CA PHE A 50 -22.45 -14.08 -39.01
C PHE A 50 -23.30 -15.34 -38.97
N ALA A 51 -24.35 -15.43 -39.82
CA ALA A 51 -25.21 -16.62 -39.85
C ALA A 51 -24.44 -17.90 -40.24
N ALA A 52 -23.44 -17.79 -41.11
CA ALA A 52 -22.63 -18.92 -41.57
C ALA A 52 -21.60 -19.40 -40.53
N GLN A 53 -21.07 -18.50 -39.70
CA GLN A 53 -19.92 -18.77 -38.81
C GLN A 53 -20.14 -18.25 -37.36
N TRP A 54 -21.40 -18.15 -36.89
CA TRP A 54 -21.74 -17.59 -35.58
C TRP A 54 -20.94 -18.21 -34.39
N PRO A 55 -20.62 -19.54 -34.38
CA PRO A 55 -19.86 -20.08 -33.25
C PRO A 55 -18.43 -19.51 -33.18
N LEU A 56 -17.83 -19.25 -34.36
CA LEU A 56 -16.51 -18.64 -34.42
C LEU A 56 -16.56 -17.16 -33.96
N TYR A 57 -17.58 -16.41 -34.44
CA TYR A 57 -17.77 -15.01 -34.00
C TYR A 57 -18.02 -14.91 -32.51
N ALA A 58 -18.75 -15.84 -31.89
CA ALA A 58 -18.98 -15.88 -30.46
C ALA A 58 -17.70 -16.03 -29.62
N THR A 59 -16.60 -16.50 -30.21
CA THR A 59 -15.31 -16.54 -29.50
C THR A 59 -14.73 -15.15 -29.26
N ILE A 60 -15.07 -14.13 -30.06
CA ILE A 60 -14.56 -12.75 -29.90
C ILE A 60 -14.90 -12.19 -28.51
N PRO A 61 -16.18 -12.09 -28.11
CA PRO A 61 -16.52 -11.56 -26.78
C PRO A 61 -16.01 -12.45 -25.65
N LEU A 62 -16.01 -13.77 -25.81
CA LEU A 62 -15.47 -14.68 -24.80
C LEU A 62 -13.98 -14.48 -24.57
N CYS A 63 -13.21 -14.38 -25.66
CA CYS A 63 -11.79 -14.07 -25.59
C CYS A 63 -11.56 -12.67 -25.00
N ALA A 64 -12.29 -11.65 -25.45
CA ALA A 64 -12.17 -10.29 -24.94
C ALA A 64 -12.40 -10.25 -23.42
N GLY A 65 -13.48 -10.87 -22.92
CA GLY A 65 -13.77 -10.93 -21.48
C GLY A 65 -12.71 -11.68 -20.68
N LEU A 66 -12.33 -12.88 -21.14
CA LEU A 66 -11.35 -13.71 -20.44
C LEU A 66 -9.96 -13.05 -20.42
N PHE A 67 -9.49 -12.54 -21.56
CA PHE A 67 -8.17 -11.91 -21.64
C PHE A 67 -8.12 -10.62 -20.85
N ASN A 68 -9.15 -9.77 -20.87
CA ASN A 68 -9.18 -8.57 -20.04
C ASN A 68 -9.18 -8.92 -18.55
N ALA A 69 -9.94 -9.93 -18.11
CA ALA A 69 -9.85 -10.39 -16.72
C ALA A 69 -8.44 -10.88 -16.35
N LEU A 70 -7.78 -11.64 -17.25
CA LEU A 70 -6.43 -12.14 -17.03
C LEU A 70 -5.38 -11.02 -17.03
N THR A 71 -5.48 -10.07 -17.95
CA THR A 71 -4.54 -8.94 -18.03
C THR A 71 -4.68 -8.02 -16.82
N ASN A 72 -5.91 -7.73 -16.36
CA ASN A 72 -6.13 -6.96 -15.14
C ASN A 72 -5.61 -7.69 -13.90
N LYS A 73 -5.83 -9.01 -13.82
CA LYS A 73 -5.27 -9.82 -12.73
C LYS A 73 -3.73 -9.84 -12.76
N LEU A 74 -3.14 -9.88 -13.94
CA LEU A 74 -1.70 -9.79 -14.13
C LEU A 74 -1.20 -8.40 -13.72
N ALA A 75 -1.85 -7.32 -14.18
CA ALA A 75 -1.52 -5.94 -13.83
C ALA A 75 -1.55 -5.71 -12.31
N VAL A 76 -2.63 -6.14 -11.65
CA VAL A 76 -2.75 -6.11 -10.18
C VAL A 76 -1.63 -6.92 -9.50
N THR A 77 -1.27 -8.08 -10.05
CA THR A 77 -0.17 -8.88 -9.50
C THR A 77 1.18 -8.18 -9.68
N MET A 78 1.42 -7.57 -10.84
CA MET A 78 2.65 -6.83 -11.14
C MET A 78 2.77 -5.53 -10.33
N MET A 79 1.66 -4.96 -9.90
CA MET A 79 1.65 -3.82 -8.97
C MET A 79 2.32 -4.17 -7.63
N PHE A 80 2.16 -5.40 -7.13
CA PHE A 80 2.65 -5.83 -5.83
C PHE A 80 3.91 -6.70 -5.89
N PHE A 81 4.17 -7.40 -7.00
CA PHE A 81 5.25 -8.38 -7.11
C PHE A 81 6.12 -8.19 -8.35
N PRO A 82 7.41 -8.54 -8.25
CA PRO A 82 8.15 -9.01 -7.07
C PRO A 82 8.41 -7.87 -6.08
N ILE A 83 8.51 -8.18 -4.78
CA ILE A 83 8.78 -7.19 -3.72
C ILE A 83 10.19 -6.60 -3.87
N ARG A 84 11.17 -7.42 -4.21
CA ARG A 84 12.54 -7.00 -4.51
C ARG A 84 12.77 -7.06 -6.01
N ARG A 85 13.57 -6.12 -6.53
CA ARG A 85 13.91 -6.08 -7.96
C ARG A 85 14.48 -7.43 -8.40
N ARG A 86 13.88 -8.03 -9.45
CA ARG A 86 14.36 -9.26 -10.09
C ARG A 86 14.66 -8.99 -11.56
N GLY A 87 15.72 -9.59 -12.09
CA GLY A 87 16.14 -9.46 -13.48
C GLY A 87 17.47 -8.75 -13.64
N PHE A 88 17.95 -8.68 -14.90
CA PHE A 88 19.20 -8.03 -15.25
C PHE A 88 19.05 -6.50 -15.27
N SER A 89 20.16 -5.77 -15.25
CA SER A 89 20.24 -4.31 -15.11
C SER A 89 19.21 -3.51 -15.93
N LEU A 90 18.98 -3.87 -17.20
CA LEU A 90 18.05 -3.19 -18.11
C LEU A 90 16.63 -3.80 -18.13
N LEU A 91 16.47 -5.07 -17.76
CA LEU A 91 15.21 -5.81 -17.80
C LEU A 91 14.70 -6.21 -16.40
N GLY A 92 15.22 -5.57 -15.35
CA GLY A 92 14.81 -5.84 -13.99
C GLY A 92 13.46 -5.22 -13.66
N TRP A 93 12.52 -6.03 -13.14
CA TRP A 93 11.21 -5.58 -12.68
C TRP A 93 11.10 -5.62 -11.16
N GLN A 94 10.41 -4.65 -10.60
CA GLN A 94 9.96 -4.58 -9.20
C GLN A 94 8.51 -4.10 -9.20
N GLY A 95 7.68 -4.65 -8.32
CA GLY A 95 6.32 -4.19 -8.16
C GLY A 95 6.27 -2.69 -7.89
N VAL A 96 5.26 -2.02 -8.44
CA VAL A 96 5.10 -0.56 -8.36
C VAL A 96 5.03 -0.09 -6.90
N VAL A 97 4.18 -0.74 -6.10
CA VAL A 97 3.98 -0.42 -4.68
C VAL A 97 5.28 -0.60 -3.86
N PRO A 98 6.00 -1.74 -3.93
CA PRO A 98 7.28 -1.88 -3.24
C PRO A 98 8.35 -0.88 -3.69
N LYS A 99 8.36 -0.51 -4.97
CA LYS A 99 9.29 0.49 -5.53
C LYS A 99 9.03 1.87 -4.94
N ALA A 100 7.78 2.23 -4.72
CA ALA A 100 7.37 3.52 -4.16
C ALA A 100 7.48 3.62 -2.63
N ALA A 101 7.94 2.57 -1.92
CA ALA A 101 7.92 2.49 -0.46
C ALA A 101 8.54 3.69 0.26
N ARG A 102 9.65 4.24 -0.28
CA ARG A 102 10.32 5.41 0.30
C ARG A 102 9.47 6.67 0.21
N ARG A 103 8.86 6.92 -0.95
CA ARG A 103 7.97 8.06 -1.17
C ARG A 103 6.74 7.94 -0.30
N MET A 104 6.09 6.78 -0.34
CA MET A 104 4.89 6.50 0.44
C MET A 104 5.13 6.61 1.95
N GLY A 105 6.33 6.27 2.41
CA GLY A 105 6.72 6.51 3.81
C GLY A 105 6.71 8.00 4.17
N GLY A 106 7.17 8.85 3.28
CA GLY A 106 7.08 10.30 3.43
C GLY A 106 5.64 10.80 3.40
N ASP A 107 4.85 10.35 2.42
CA ASP A 107 3.45 10.75 2.25
C ASP A 107 2.59 10.33 3.46
N VAL A 108 2.79 9.11 3.98
CA VAL A 108 2.13 8.64 5.21
C VAL A 108 2.55 9.46 6.42
N SER A 109 3.82 9.82 6.56
CA SER A 109 4.27 10.68 7.64
C SER A 109 3.63 12.06 7.56
N ASP A 110 3.64 12.68 6.38
CA ASP A 110 3.05 14.01 6.18
C ASP A 110 1.54 13.98 6.49
N LEU A 111 0.85 12.93 6.06
CA LEU A 111 -0.55 12.70 6.39
C LEU A 111 -0.77 12.59 7.91
N LEU A 112 0.04 11.77 8.59
CA LEU A 112 -0.10 11.56 10.03
C LEU A 112 0.16 12.84 10.81
N THR A 113 1.20 13.58 10.47
CA THR A 113 1.66 14.73 11.27
C THR A 113 0.96 16.05 10.94
N LYS A 114 0.47 16.21 9.68
CA LYS A 114 -0.14 17.48 9.24
C LYS A 114 -1.67 17.44 9.22
N ASP A 115 -2.24 16.28 8.86
CA ASP A 115 -3.68 16.19 8.58
C ASP A 115 -4.46 15.41 9.64
N LEU A 116 -3.84 14.38 10.27
CA LEU A 116 -4.58 13.44 11.11
C LEU A 116 -4.31 13.59 12.61
N LEU A 117 -3.06 13.83 13.01
CA LEU A 117 -2.67 13.80 14.42
C LEU A 117 -1.86 15.03 14.82
N ASN A 118 -2.20 15.60 15.95
CA ASN A 118 -1.27 16.41 16.70
C ASN A 118 -0.39 15.47 17.55
N VAL A 119 0.82 15.18 17.07
CA VAL A 119 1.74 14.21 17.71
C VAL A 119 2.03 14.58 19.16
N THR A 120 2.17 15.88 19.44
CA THR A 120 2.40 16.39 20.79
C THR A 120 1.21 16.09 21.72
N GLU A 121 -0.02 16.27 21.23
CA GLU A 121 -1.23 16.01 22.01
C GLU A 121 -1.39 14.51 22.30
N VAL A 122 -1.10 13.66 21.32
CA VAL A 122 -1.15 12.21 21.49
C VAL A 122 -0.13 11.73 22.52
N LEU A 123 1.10 12.26 22.49
CA LEU A 123 2.13 11.90 23.46
C LEU A 123 1.84 12.42 24.87
N ARG A 124 1.16 13.56 25.02
CA ARG A 124 0.73 14.07 26.33
C ARG A 124 -0.28 13.19 27.06
N ARG A 125 -0.92 12.23 26.36
CA ARG A 125 -1.80 11.24 27.00
C ARG A 125 -1.03 10.21 27.83
N VAL A 126 0.26 10.07 27.60
CA VAL A 126 1.12 9.19 28.40
C VAL A 126 1.43 9.90 29.70
N ASP A 127 0.90 9.38 30.83
CA ASP A 127 1.20 9.91 32.15
C ASP A 127 2.64 9.56 32.58
N PRO A 128 3.48 10.58 32.85
CA PRO A 128 4.87 10.37 33.22
C PRO A 128 5.05 9.52 34.46
N GLU A 129 4.14 9.64 35.43
CA GLU A 129 4.21 8.90 36.68
C GLU A 129 3.98 7.40 36.44
N THR A 130 2.88 7.06 35.76
CA THR A 130 2.54 5.68 35.43
C THR A 130 3.64 5.02 34.55
N LEU A 131 4.16 5.78 33.56
CA LEU A 131 5.24 5.26 32.71
C LEU A 131 6.52 4.99 33.50
N SER A 132 6.90 5.91 34.41
CA SER A 132 8.08 5.77 35.29
C SER A 132 7.99 4.55 36.17
N GLN A 133 6.80 4.29 36.76
CA GLN A 133 6.56 3.12 37.60
C GLN A 133 6.75 1.81 36.82
N ARG A 134 6.30 1.74 35.55
CA ARG A 134 6.42 0.56 34.72
C ARG A 134 7.84 0.33 34.19
N LEU A 135 8.55 1.42 33.85
CA LEU A 135 9.94 1.35 33.38
C LEU A 135 10.96 1.11 34.50
N CYS A 136 10.66 1.54 35.73
CA CYS A 136 11.59 1.41 36.86
C CYS A 136 11.67 -0.04 37.35
N THR A 137 12.20 -0.91 36.50
CA THR A 137 12.49 -2.31 36.83
C THR A 137 13.82 -2.44 37.56
N THR A 138 14.01 -3.54 38.30
CA THR A 138 15.26 -3.85 38.97
C THR A 138 16.45 -3.81 37.98
N LYS A 139 16.24 -4.32 36.76
CA LYS A 139 17.26 -4.31 35.70
C LYS A 139 17.69 -2.90 35.31
N LEU A 140 16.73 -1.95 35.16
CA LEU A 140 17.04 -0.58 34.79
C LEU A 140 17.78 0.15 35.92
N VAL A 141 17.35 -0.06 37.17
CA VAL A 141 18.00 0.52 38.34
C VAL A 141 19.43 -0.01 38.50
N GLU A 142 19.65 -1.30 38.31
CA GLU A 142 20.99 -1.91 38.38
C GLU A 142 21.89 -1.43 37.24
N LEU A 143 21.33 -1.28 36.03
CA LEU A 143 22.05 -0.68 34.92
C LEU A 143 22.49 0.76 35.27
N GLY A 144 21.59 1.58 35.75
CA GLY A 144 21.90 2.93 36.17
C GLY A 144 22.99 3.00 37.25
N LYS A 145 22.90 2.15 38.30
CA LYS A 145 23.92 2.07 39.35
C LYS A 145 25.29 1.70 38.78
N ARG A 146 25.35 0.72 37.89
CA ARG A 146 26.61 0.27 37.26
C ARG A 146 27.23 1.39 36.44
N LEU A 147 26.45 2.02 35.57
CA LEU A 147 26.95 3.08 34.68
C LEU A 147 27.46 4.30 35.46
N VAL A 148 26.74 4.72 36.51
CA VAL A 148 27.17 5.83 37.35
C VAL A 148 28.39 5.46 38.17
N LYS A 149 28.50 4.20 38.64
CA LYS A 149 29.69 3.71 39.37
C LYS A 149 30.94 3.76 38.54
N ASP A 150 30.84 3.38 37.25
CA ASP A 150 31.97 3.35 36.31
C ASP A 150 32.54 4.75 36.02
N GLU A 151 31.74 5.80 36.13
CA GLU A 151 32.15 7.19 35.87
C GLU A 151 32.43 7.97 37.16
N VAL A 152 31.58 7.76 38.20
CA VAL A 152 31.63 8.48 39.48
C VAL A 152 31.27 7.50 40.59
N GLU A 153 32.25 6.79 41.13
CA GLU A 153 32.04 5.74 42.13
C GLU A 153 31.27 6.24 43.37
N LEU A 154 31.55 7.48 43.81
CA LEU A 154 30.90 8.11 44.94
C LEU A 154 29.39 8.37 44.71
N ALA A 155 28.94 8.51 43.48
CA ALA A 155 27.55 8.79 43.13
C ALA A 155 26.69 7.51 42.96
N ALA A 156 27.27 6.35 42.87
CA ALA A 156 26.55 5.09 42.69
C ALA A 156 25.51 4.79 43.80
N PRO A 157 25.77 5.05 45.09
CA PRO A 157 24.77 4.86 46.15
C PRO A 157 23.54 5.80 46.02
N LEU A 158 23.68 6.92 45.32
CA LEU A 158 22.61 7.90 45.11
C LEU A 158 21.59 7.43 44.08
N VAL A 159 21.95 6.45 43.24
CA VAL A 159 21.03 5.88 42.22
C VAL A 159 20.05 4.95 42.93
N THR A 160 19.00 5.53 43.43
CA THR A 160 17.86 4.83 44.04
C THR A 160 16.75 4.63 43.05
N PRO A 161 15.82 3.68 43.27
CA PRO A 161 14.64 3.53 42.42
C PRO A 161 13.83 4.83 42.29
N ASP A 162 13.73 5.62 43.35
CA ASP A 162 12.99 6.87 43.32
C ASP A 162 13.71 7.95 42.49
N LEU A 163 15.04 7.99 42.52
CA LEU A 163 15.81 8.86 41.63
C LEU A 163 15.53 8.49 40.19
N VAL A 164 15.63 7.19 39.85
CA VAL A 164 15.38 6.70 38.48
C VAL A 164 13.97 7.06 38.02
N LYS A 165 12.95 6.91 38.87
CA LYS A 165 11.57 7.31 38.52
C LYS A 165 11.48 8.81 38.22
N ARG A 166 12.05 9.68 39.06
CA ARG A 166 12.03 11.12 38.82
C ARG A 166 12.75 11.52 37.53
N VAL A 167 13.90 10.89 37.27
CA VAL A 167 14.64 11.11 36.01
C VAL A 167 13.80 10.71 34.78
N ILE A 168 13.13 9.55 34.84
CA ILE A 168 12.24 9.12 33.76
C ILE A 168 11.10 10.12 33.57
N GLN A 169 10.42 10.54 34.66
CA GLN A 169 9.32 11.51 34.64
C GLN A 169 9.76 12.81 33.96
N ARG A 170 10.94 13.33 34.33
CA ARG A 170 11.49 14.55 33.76
C ARG A 170 11.86 14.41 32.27
N CYS A 171 12.46 13.27 31.90
CA CYS A 171 12.73 12.97 30.48
C CYS A 171 11.44 12.89 29.66
N VAL A 172 10.42 12.22 30.18
CA VAL A 172 9.12 12.10 29.49
C VAL A 172 8.48 13.48 29.33
N ALA A 173 8.48 14.32 30.37
CA ALA A 173 7.96 15.68 30.30
C ALA A 173 8.68 16.51 29.20
N ARG A 174 10.01 16.44 29.12
CA ARG A 174 10.78 17.12 28.07
C ARG A 174 10.46 16.63 26.66
N VAL A 175 10.30 15.31 26.49
CA VAL A 175 9.89 14.74 25.20
C VAL A 175 8.47 15.19 24.82
N GLN A 176 7.58 15.33 25.80
CA GLN A 176 6.21 15.81 25.57
C GLN A 176 6.13 17.31 25.26
N ASP A 177 7.08 18.11 25.75
CA ASP A 177 7.14 19.54 25.46
C ASP A 177 7.59 19.83 24.03
N ASP A 178 8.55 19.07 23.52
CA ASP A 178 9.06 19.22 22.15
C ASP A 178 9.35 17.84 21.51
N VAL A 179 8.28 17.20 21.05
CA VAL A 179 8.36 15.86 20.44
C VAL A 179 9.26 15.85 19.21
N ASP A 180 9.18 16.91 18.41
CA ASP A 180 9.94 17.02 17.16
C ASP A 180 11.46 17.15 17.42
N ALA A 181 11.89 17.58 18.58
CA ALA A 181 13.32 17.58 18.92
C ALA A 181 13.88 16.17 19.15
N PHE A 182 13.04 15.20 19.54
CA PHE A 182 13.48 13.87 19.96
C PHE A 182 13.13 12.77 18.95
N VAL A 183 11.96 12.84 18.31
CA VAL A 183 11.46 11.80 17.42
C VAL A 183 11.23 12.36 16.03
N ASP A 184 11.92 11.79 15.05
CA ASP A 184 11.66 12.08 13.65
C ASP A 184 10.66 11.06 13.09
N VAL A 185 9.35 11.41 13.11
CA VAL A 185 8.27 10.57 12.62
C VAL A 185 8.44 10.25 11.13
N ARG A 186 8.96 11.21 10.35
CA ARG A 186 9.22 11.01 8.91
C ARG A 186 10.30 9.96 8.69
N HIS A 187 11.40 10.08 9.40
CA HIS A 187 12.47 9.10 9.34
C HIS A 187 11.96 7.71 9.73
N LEU A 188 11.19 7.63 10.82
CA LEU A 188 10.60 6.38 11.30
C LEU A 188 9.73 5.71 10.23
N CYS A 189 8.78 6.44 9.63
CA CYS A 189 7.87 5.90 8.61
C CYS A 189 8.64 5.45 7.35
N VAL A 190 9.55 6.31 6.85
CA VAL A 190 10.35 6.01 5.65
C VAL A 190 11.26 4.81 5.88
N GLU A 191 11.96 4.77 6.99
CA GLU A 191 12.86 3.67 7.32
C GLU A 191 12.12 2.34 7.42
N ARG A 192 10.98 2.32 8.12
CA ARG A 192 10.16 1.12 8.33
C ARG A 192 9.64 0.54 7.02
N LEU A 193 9.12 1.38 6.14
CA LEU A 193 8.57 0.96 4.87
C LEU A 193 9.65 0.62 3.83
N THR A 194 10.81 1.27 3.89
CA THR A 194 11.94 1.00 2.99
C THR A 194 12.67 -0.29 3.37
N LYS A 195 12.86 -0.56 4.67
CA LYS A 195 13.49 -1.80 5.15
C LYS A 195 12.66 -3.04 4.82
N ASP A 196 11.34 -2.91 4.93
CA ASP A 196 10.41 -4.00 4.63
C ASP A 196 9.22 -3.54 3.78
N PRO A 197 9.39 -3.42 2.45
CA PRO A 197 8.31 -3.03 1.54
C PRO A 197 7.12 -4.01 1.52
N SER A 198 7.28 -5.22 2.07
CA SER A 198 6.18 -6.19 2.18
C SER A 198 5.05 -5.70 3.07
N ARG A 199 5.34 -4.82 4.04
CA ARG A 199 4.34 -4.18 4.92
C ARG A 199 3.37 -3.34 4.11
N LEU A 200 3.90 -2.55 3.19
CA LEU A 200 3.07 -1.74 2.29
C LEU A 200 2.19 -2.61 1.39
N VAL A 201 2.75 -3.69 0.86
CA VAL A 201 1.98 -4.68 0.08
C VAL A 201 0.85 -5.30 0.93
N ARG A 202 1.11 -5.62 2.20
CA ARG A 202 0.07 -6.12 3.11
C ARG A 202 -1.03 -5.06 3.33
N LEU A 203 -0.65 -3.81 3.61
CA LEU A 203 -1.59 -2.71 3.77
C LEU A 203 -2.55 -2.63 2.58
N PHE A 204 -2.01 -2.50 1.36
CA PHE A 204 -2.83 -2.36 0.16
C PHE A 204 -3.68 -3.59 -0.14
N LYS A 205 -3.18 -4.79 0.15
CA LYS A 205 -3.97 -6.01 -0.02
C LYS A 205 -5.08 -6.15 1.02
N THR A 206 -4.90 -5.63 2.23
CA THR A 206 -5.93 -5.66 3.27
C THR A 206 -6.98 -4.59 3.00
N CYS A 207 -6.57 -3.33 2.86
CA CYS A 207 -7.48 -2.22 2.65
C CYS A 207 -8.19 -2.24 1.28
N GLY A 208 -7.46 -2.67 0.22
CA GLY A 208 -7.90 -2.56 -1.18
C GLY A 208 -8.31 -3.86 -1.85
N LYS A 209 -8.46 -4.98 -1.12
CA LYS A 209 -8.72 -6.28 -1.74
C LYS A 209 -9.98 -6.29 -2.61
N ARG A 210 -11.08 -5.75 -2.10
CA ARG A 210 -12.36 -5.73 -2.83
C ARG A 210 -12.29 -4.85 -4.08
N GLU A 211 -11.56 -3.77 -3.98
CA GLU A 211 -11.34 -2.82 -5.07
C GLU A 211 -10.49 -3.43 -6.18
N LEU A 212 -9.45 -4.15 -5.80
CA LEU A 212 -8.60 -4.88 -6.75
C LEU A 212 -9.37 -6.02 -7.44
N ASP A 213 -10.22 -6.73 -6.71
CA ASP A 213 -11.10 -7.76 -7.26
C ASP A 213 -12.15 -7.13 -8.20
N LEU A 214 -12.64 -5.93 -7.90
CA LEU A 214 -13.55 -5.17 -8.77
C LEU A 214 -12.88 -4.84 -10.10
N VAL A 215 -11.64 -4.34 -10.11
CA VAL A 215 -10.89 -4.03 -11.34
C VAL A 215 -10.80 -5.26 -12.24
N VAL A 216 -10.52 -6.43 -11.67
CA VAL A 216 -10.48 -7.70 -12.44
C VAL A 216 -11.87 -8.05 -12.98
N SER A 217 -12.91 -7.89 -12.18
CA SER A 217 -14.29 -8.20 -12.57
C SER A 217 -14.81 -7.27 -13.65
N VAL A 218 -14.55 -5.96 -13.54
CA VAL A 218 -14.91 -4.96 -14.56
C VAL A 218 -14.19 -5.26 -15.87
N GLY A 219 -12.92 -5.65 -15.82
CA GLY A 219 -12.18 -6.10 -17.00
C GLY A 219 -12.85 -7.28 -17.69
N GLY A 220 -13.30 -8.29 -16.92
CA GLY A 220 -13.97 -9.47 -17.45
C GLY A 220 -15.34 -9.17 -18.07
N TRP A 221 -16.25 -8.60 -17.30
CA TRP A 221 -17.61 -8.31 -17.75
C TRP A 221 -17.64 -7.17 -18.79
N GLY A 222 -16.84 -6.12 -18.59
CA GLY A 222 -16.69 -5.03 -19.54
C GLY A 222 -16.08 -5.49 -20.85
N GLY A 223 -15.05 -6.35 -20.79
CA GLY A 223 -14.44 -6.98 -21.94
C GLY A 223 -15.42 -7.85 -22.73
N LEU A 224 -16.28 -8.60 -22.04
CA LEU A 224 -17.33 -9.38 -22.68
C LEU A 224 -18.36 -8.48 -23.38
N GLY A 225 -18.83 -7.41 -22.72
CA GLY A 225 -19.79 -6.46 -23.28
C GLY A 225 -19.22 -5.70 -24.50
N LEU A 226 -18.01 -5.14 -24.37
CA LEU A 226 -17.35 -4.44 -25.48
C LEU A 226 -16.90 -5.42 -26.57
N GLY A 227 -16.59 -6.66 -26.24
CA GLY A 227 -16.31 -7.74 -27.17
C GLY A 227 -17.51 -8.08 -28.07
N LEU A 228 -18.74 -7.95 -27.56
CA LEU A 228 -19.95 -8.05 -28.43
C LEU A 228 -19.99 -6.93 -29.47
N ALA A 229 -19.65 -5.70 -29.08
CA ALA A 229 -19.55 -4.60 -30.04
C ALA A 229 -18.41 -4.84 -31.06
N GLN A 230 -17.26 -5.33 -30.61
CA GLN A 230 -16.13 -5.72 -31.45
C GLN A 230 -16.51 -6.83 -32.44
N MET A 231 -17.27 -7.83 -32.00
CA MET A 231 -17.84 -8.87 -32.87
C MET A 231 -18.68 -8.29 -33.97
N GLY A 232 -19.57 -7.35 -33.66
CA GLY A 232 -20.36 -6.62 -34.65
C GLY A 232 -19.51 -5.82 -35.64
N ALA A 233 -18.52 -5.11 -35.12
CA ALA A 233 -17.57 -4.36 -35.96
C ALA A 233 -16.76 -5.27 -36.89
N TRP A 234 -16.27 -6.39 -36.39
CA TRP A 234 -15.58 -7.39 -37.21
C TRP A 234 -16.47 -7.98 -38.30
N ALA A 235 -17.73 -8.30 -38.01
CA ALA A 235 -18.66 -8.78 -38.99
C ALA A 235 -18.91 -7.79 -40.14
N ALA A 236 -18.95 -6.48 -39.81
CA ALA A 236 -19.16 -5.40 -40.79
C ALA A 236 -17.88 -5.06 -41.55
N PHE A 237 -16.72 -5.06 -40.88
CA PHE A 237 -15.42 -4.63 -41.40
C PHE A 237 -14.35 -5.70 -41.14
N PRO A 238 -14.26 -6.76 -41.92
CA PRO A 238 -13.38 -7.91 -41.70
C PRO A 238 -11.94 -7.65 -42.14
N PHE A 239 -11.33 -6.59 -41.65
CA PHE A 239 -9.92 -6.28 -41.90
C PHE A 239 -9.05 -6.74 -40.70
N SER A 240 -7.88 -7.30 -40.96
CA SER A 240 -7.00 -7.80 -39.90
C SER A 240 -6.72 -6.79 -38.77
N TRP A 241 -6.64 -5.50 -39.10
CA TRP A 241 -6.42 -4.44 -38.13
C TRP A 241 -7.64 -4.19 -37.22
N THR A 242 -8.86 -4.55 -37.64
CA THR A 242 -10.10 -4.29 -36.87
C THR A 242 -10.12 -5.06 -35.54
N LEU A 243 -9.63 -6.30 -35.53
CA LEU A 243 -9.52 -7.08 -34.30
C LEU A 243 -8.44 -6.52 -33.37
N ALA A 244 -7.31 -6.11 -33.91
CA ALA A 244 -6.24 -5.50 -33.14
C ALA A 244 -6.65 -4.15 -32.52
N ALA A 245 -7.21 -3.26 -33.33
CA ALA A 245 -7.69 -1.96 -32.88
C ALA A 245 -8.86 -2.11 -31.91
N GLY A 246 -9.81 -3.01 -32.19
CA GLY A 246 -10.92 -3.32 -31.29
C GLY A 246 -10.43 -3.85 -29.94
N GLY A 247 -9.51 -4.81 -29.94
CA GLY A 247 -8.91 -5.36 -28.72
C GLY A 247 -8.17 -4.30 -27.89
N ALA A 248 -7.39 -3.43 -28.55
CA ALA A 248 -6.72 -2.30 -27.91
C ALA A 248 -7.72 -1.32 -27.26
N LEU A 249 -8.80 -0.99 -28.00
CA LEU A 249 -9.87 -0.12 -27.49
C LEU A 249 -10.61 -0.74 -26.31
N VAL A 250 -10.91 -2.05 -26.38
CA VAL A 250 -11.57 -2.78 -25.29
C VAL A 250 -10.70 -2.73 -24.02
N GLY A 251 -9.39 -3.03 -24.14
CA GLY A 251 -8.48 -2.96 -23.00
C GLY A 251 -8.40 -1.56 -22.40
N LEU A 252 -8.21 -0.52 -23.24
CA LEU A 252 -8.15 0.87 -22.81
C LEU A 252 -9.43 1.30 -22.08
N VAL A 253 -10.60 1.02 -22.66
CA VAL A 253 -11.89 1.46 -22.10
C VAL A 253 -12.19 0.71 -20.80
N THR A 254 -11.95 -0.60 -20.73
CA THR A 254 -12.22 -1.38 -19.50
C THR A 254 -11.35 -0.94 -18.35
N ASP A 255 -10.06 -0.67 -18.57
CA ASP A 255 -9.15 -0.23 -17.52
C ASP A 255 -9.49 1.18 -17.06
N TRP A 256 -9.76 2.10 -17.99
CA TRP A 256 -10.21 3.45 -17.66
C TRP A 256 -11.51 3.45 -16.86
N VAL A 257 -12.52 2.67 -17.29
CA VAL A 257 -13.80 2.55 -16.55
C VAL A 257 -13.57 1.96 -15.17
N ALA A 258 -12.73 0.93 -15.03
CA ALA A 258 -12.43 0.32 -13.74
C ALA A 258 -11.85 1.34 -12.75
N LEU A 259 -10.89 2.16 -13.20
CA LEU A 259 -10.29 3.22 -12.38
C LEU A 259 -11.29 4.33 -12.03
N GLN A 260 -12.14 4.73 -13.00
CA GLN A 260 -13.20 5.72 -12.72
C GLN A 260 -14.21 5.21 -11.68
N LEU A 261 -14.64 3.95 -11.76
CA LEU A 261 -15.57 3.36 -10.79
C LEU A 261 -14.95 3.23 -9.39
N LEU A 262 -13.63 3.08 -9.31
CA LEU A 262 -12.92 2.95 -8.04
C LEU A 262 -13.00 4.24 -7.21
N PHE A 263 -12.72 5.40 -7.83
CA PHE A 263 -12.57 6.68 -7.15
C PHE A 263 -13.70 7.68 -7.42
N ARG A 264 -14.50 7.48 -8.46
CA ARG A 264 -15.53 8.45 -8.87
C ARG A 264 -16.93 7.86 -8.91
N PRO A 265 -17.97 8.66 -8.68
CA PRO A 265 -17.91 10.05 -8.22
C PRO A 265 -17.49 10.15 -6.75
N VAL A 266 -16.80 11.25 -6.40
CA VAL A 266 -16.34 11.54 -5.03
C VAL A 266 -17.50 11.80 -4.09
N GLU A 267 -18.55 12.51 -4.59
CA GLU A 267 -19.78 12.71 -3.86
C GLU A 267 -20.86 11.76 -4.36
N PRO A 268 -21.69 11.22 -3.46
CA PRO A 268 -22.75 10.31 -3.86
C PRO A 268 -23.76 11.02 -4.78
N ARG A 269 -23.88 10.55 -6.02
CA ARG A 269 -24.84 11.04 -7.01
C ARG A 269 -25.95 10.02 -7.22
N ARG A 270 -27.19 10.47 -7.22
CA ARG A 270 -28.34 9.64 -7.57
C ARG A 270 -28.59 9.71 -9.08
N ILE A 271 -28.36 8.61 -9.80
CA ILE A 271 -28.61 8.46 -11.22
C ILE A 271 -29.57 7.29 -11.41
N LEU A 272 -30.71 7.52 -12.02
CA LEU A 272 -31.79 6.50 -12.26
C LEU A 272 -32.21 5.74 -10.98
N GLY A 273 -32.26 6.42 -9.82
CA GLY A 273 -32.64 5.80 -8.55
C GLY A 273 -31.54 5.01 -7.85
N ILE A 274 -30.39 4.85 -8.49
CA ILE A 274 -29.20 4.17 -7.92
C ILE A 274 -28.23 5.24 -7.41
N THR A 275 -27.75 5.07 -6.19
CA THR A 275 -26.71 5.96 -5.62
C THR A 275 -25.33 5.53 -6.13
N TRP A 276 -24.79 6.32 -7.03
CA TRP A 276 -23.43 6.18 -7.55
C TRP A 276 -22.46 6.89 -6.62
N HIS A 277 -21.48 6.15 -6.10
CA HIS A 277 -20.42 6.65 -5.24
C HIS A 277 -19.19 5.76 -5.48
N GLY A 278 -18.00 6.33 -5.55
CA GLY A 278 -16.77 5.57 -5.77
C GLY A 278 -16.66 4.39 -4.79
N PHE A 279 -16.34 3.22 -5.30
CA PHE A 279 -16.35 1.98 -4.49
C PHE A 279 -15.45 2.08 -3.26
N PHE A 280 -14.28 2.71 -3.40
CA PHE A 280 -13.35 2.95 -2.32
C PHE A 280 -13.91 3.90 -1.25
N LEU A 281 -14.58 4.97 -1.68
CA LEU A 281 -15.16 5.97 -0.80
C LEU A 281 -16.35 5.45 0.01
N ARG A 282 -17.12 4.51 -0.55
CA ARG A 282 -18.22 3.84 0.18
C ARG A 282 -17.75 3.07 1.42
N ARG A 283 -16.49 2.66 1.45
CA ARG A 283 -15.90 1.88 2.53
C ARG A 283 -14.95 2.71 3.39
N GLN A 284 -15.08 4.05 3.36
CA GLN A 284 -14.21 4.96 4.11
C GLN A 284 -13.99 4.50 5.56
N ALA A 285 -15.05 4.16 6.29
CA ALA A 285 -14.94 3.73 7.69
C ALA A 285 -14.17 2.41 7.86
N GLU A 286 -14.32 1.44 6.94
CA GLU A 286 -13.60 0.16 6.97
C GLU A 286 -12.12 0.38 6.64
N VAL A 287 -11.84 1.10 5.57
CA VAL A 287 -10.47 1.44 5.12
C VAL A 287 -9.74 2.29 6.17
N SER A 288 -10.43 3.24 6.80
CA SER A 288 -9.86 4.06 7.89
C SER A 288 -9.42 3.22 9.08
N ARG A 289 -10.20 2.23 9.48
CA ARG A 289 -9.87 1.30 10.55
C ARG A 289 -8.69 0.40 10.20
N ASP A 290 -8.67 -0.17 8.98
CA ASP A 290 -7.58 -1.02 8.52
C ASP A 290 -6.26 -0.23 8.42
N PHE A 291 -6.32 0.99 7.89
CA PHE A 291 -5.17 1.88 7.81
C PHE A 291 -4.68 2.29 9.21
N ALA A 292 -5.58 2.66 10.11
CA ALA A 292 -5.25 3.03 11.48
C ALA A 292 -4.60 1.87 12.25
N ALA A 293 -5.12 0.66 12.09
CA ALA A 293 -4.52 -0.55 12.66
C ALA A 293 -3.11 -0.81 12.09
N PHE A 294 -2.91 -0.61 10.80
CA PHE A 294 -1.59 -0.73 10.18
C PHE A 294 -0.61 0.32 10.74
N VAL A 295 -1.01 1.58 10.84
CA VAL A 295 -0.17 2.65 11.40
C VAL A 295 0.22 2.32 12.83
N SER A 296 -0.75 1.96 13.67
CA SER A 296 -0.52 1.65 15.08
C SER A 296 0.41 0.46 15.28
N ASN A 297 0.21 -0.64 14.52
CA ASN A 297 0.94 -1.89 14.75
C ASN A 297 2.28 -1.95 14.02
N GLU A 298 2.36 -1.39 12.82
CA GLU A 298 3.52 -1.59 11.93
C GLU A 298 4.44 -0.36 11.87
N LEU A 299 3.93 0.86 12.06
CA LEU A 299 4.73 2.08 11.96
C LEU A 299 5.08 2.65 13.33
N VAL A 300 4.09 2.98 14.15
CA VAL A 300 4.28 3.71 15.41
C VAL A 300 4.00 2.87 16.67
N ALA A 301 4.12 1.55 16.56
CA ALA A 301 4.05 0.69 17.74
C ALA A 301 5.11 1.10 18.79
N PRO A 302 4.84 0.95 20.10
CA PRO A 302 5.73 1.39 21.18
C PRO A 302 7.19 0.98 20.99
N ARG A 303 7.43 -0.26 20.59
CA ARG A 303 8.79 -0.76 20.28
C ARG A 303 9.51 0.03 19.19
N HIS A 304 8.78 0.64 18.24
CA HIS A 304 9.35 1.43 17.15
C HIS A 304 9.61 2.86 17.59
N LEU A 305 8.74 3.41 18.43
CA LEU A 305 8.94 4.71 19.06
C LEU A 305 10.17 4.68 19.98
N TRP A 306 10.29 3.66 20.82
CA TRP A 306 11.48 3.46 21.65
C TRP A 306 12.75 3.35 20.80
N ARG A 307 12.71 2.58 19.72
CA ARG A 307 13.87 2.49 18.82
C ARG A 307 14.20 3.81 18.17
N ALA A 308 13.21 4.57 17.70
CA ALA A 308 13.42 5.89 17.13
C ALA A 308 14.04 6.87 18.12
N LEU A 309 13.66 6.78 19.41
CA LEU A 309 14.21 7.60 20.48
C LEU A 309 15.65 7.23 20.83
N LEU A 310 15.95 5.92 20.88
CA LEU A 310 17.25 5.38 21.31
C LEU A 310 18.29 5.35 20.19
N GLU A 311 17.89 5.02 18.96
CA GLU A 311 18.79 4.77 17.79
C GLU A 311 18.54 5.76 16.64
N GLY A 312 17.52 6.60 16.72
CA GLY A 312 17.14 7.52 15.64
C GLY A 312 18.14 8.66 15.45
N PRO A 313 17.96 9.45 14.37
CA PRO A 313 18.88 10.56 14.05
C PRO A 313 18.96 11.64 15.13
N ARG A 314 17.99 11.68 16.06
CA ARG A 314 17.89 12.64 17.16
C ARG A 314 18.21 12.03 18.54
N SER A 315 18.77 10.82 18.58
CA SER A 315 19.10 10.11 19.82
C SER A 315 20.09 10.88 20.70
N SER A 316 21.01 11.67 20.12
CA SER A 316 21.91 12.54 20.88
C SER A 316 21.18 13.55 21.76
N ARG A 317 20.07 14.12 21.28
CA ARG A 317 19.21 15.00 22.06
C ARG A 317 18.58 14.30 23.27
N PHE A 318 18.22 13.03 23.08
CA PHE A 318 17.69 12.22 24.18
C PHE A 318 18.77 11.91 25.22
N VAL A 319 20.00 11.63 24.80
CA VAL A 319 21.16 11.45 25.71
C VAL A 319 21.41 12.73 26.52
N GLU A 320 21.42 13.89 25.88
CA GLU A 320 21.56 15.20 26.56
C GLU A 320 20.45 15.41 27.58
N ALA A 321 19.18 15.20 27.19
CA ALA A 321 18.03 15.35 28.07
C ALA A 321 18.05 14.40 29.25
N LEU A 322 18.56 13.18 29.07
CA LEU A 322 18.73 12.20 30.14
C LEU A 322 19.82 12.63 31.12
N ALA A 323 20.96 13.09 30.60
CA ALA A 323 22.06 13.60 31.44
C ALA A 323 21.63 14.83 32.25
N ASP A 324 20.93 15.77 31.65
CA ASP A 324 20.40 16.94 32.31
C ASP A 324 19.34 16.57 33.36
N ALA A 325 18.46 15.61 33.09
CA ALA A 325 17.48 15.13 34.06
C ALA A 325 18.15 14.45 35.25
N PHE A 326 19.23 13.68 35.04
CA PHE A 326 20.04 13.14 36.14
C PHE A 326 20.71 14.26 36.96
N ALA A 327 21.31 15.23 36.28
CA ALA A 327 21.99 16.35 36.94
C ALA A 327 21.04 17.16 37.86
N GLU A 328 19.82 17.40 37.39
CA GLU A 328 18.81 18.17 38.16
C GLU A 328 18.24 17.40 39.35
N GLU A 329 18.15 16.07 39.25
CA GLU A 329 17.59 15.23 40.32
C GLU A 329 18.60 14.75 41.35
N LEU A 330 19.90 14.98 41.14
CA LEU A 330 20.93 14.63 42.11
C LEU A 330 20.84 15.54 43.37
N PRO A 331 20.85 14.94 44.57
CA PRO A 331 20.73 15.72 45.82
C PRO A 331 21.92 16.66 46.03
N GLY A 332 21.65 17.81 46.65
CA GLY A 332 22.67 18.77 47.07
C GLY A 332 23.20 19.71 45.98
N GLY A 333 22.49 19.83 44.82
CA GLY A 333 22.92 20.70 43.73
C GLY A 333 24.18 20.21 43.02
N LEU A 334 24.57 18.96 43.24
CA LEU A 334 25.76 18.33 42.64
C LEU A 334 25.73 18.40 41.10
N GLY A 335 24.54 18.42 40.52
CA GLY A 335 24.39 18.55 39.06
C GLY A 335 24.75 19.93 38.51
N ASN A 336 24.71 21.00 39.35
CA ASN A 336 25.09 22.35 38.97
C ASN A 336 26.60 22.62 39.13
N VAL A 337 27.34 21.68 39.70
CA VAL A 337 28.80 21.75 39.83
C VAL A 337 29.41 21.41 38.47
N GLY A 338 29.84 22.44 37.77
CA GLY A 338 30.20 22.45 36.36
C GLY A 338 31.20 21.36 35.85
N GLY A 339 31.25 21.28 34.54
CA GLY A 339 32.26 20.62 33.68
C GLY A 339 32.43 19.09 33.84
N PRO A 340 33.23 18.59 34.81
CA PRO A 340 33.62 17.18 34.84
C PRO A 340 32.47 16.22 35.16
N LEU A 341 31.59 16.58 36.11
CA LEU A 341 30.46 15.72 36.48
C LEU A 341 29.41 15.64 35.39
N ARG A 342 29.17 16.76 34.71
CA ARG A 342 28.24 16.77 33.56
C ARG A 342 28.73 15.86 32.45
N GLY A 343 30.03 15.93 32.10
CA GLY A 343 30.63 15.02 31.09
C GLY A 343 30.54 13.55 31.48
N ALA A 344 30.72 13.23 32.76
CA ALA A 344 30.57 11.89 33.29
C ALA A 344 29.11 11.39 33.22
N LEU A 345 28.14 12.25 33.54
CA LEU A 345 26.72 11.91 33.41
C LEU A 345 26.28 11.74 31.95
N GLU A 346 26.85 12.53 31.07
CA GLU A 346 26.61 12.43 29.62
C GLU A 346 27.16 11.11 29.07
N ALA A 347 28.40 10.73 29.45
CA ALA A 347 29.01 9.47 29.10
C ALA A 347 28.23 8.27 29.66
N ALA A 348 27.79 8.34 30.93
CA ALA A 348 26.93 7.32 31.53
C ALA A 348 25.58 7.21 30.81
N SER A 349 24.95 8.33 30.47
CA SER A 349 23.68 8.37 29.73
C SER A 349 23.84 7.80 28.34
N GLN A 350 24.92 8.12 27.62
CA GLN A 350 25.19 7.58 26.28
C GLN A 350 25.36 6.06 26.33
N ARG A 351 26.14 5.54 27.29
CA ARG A 351 26.28 4.08 27.47
C ARG A 351 24.98 3.43 27.91
N GLY A 352 24.17 4.11 28.72
CA GLY A 352 22.86 3.64 29.15
C GLY A 352 21.89 3.51 27.98
N VAL A 353 21.79 4.53 27.14
CA VAL A 353 20.99 4.51 25.92
C VAL A 353 21.46 3.39 24.97
N ALA A 354 22.78 3.23 24.79
CA ALA A 354 23.34 2.15 23.97
C ALA A 354 23.03 0.75 24.55
N ALA A 355 23.10 0.58 25.87
CA ALA A 355 22.77 -0.68 26.53
C ALA A 355 21.29 -1.05 26.41
N VAL A 356 20.39 -0.08 26.55
CA VAL A 356 18.96 -0.27 26.34
C VAL A 356 18.65 -0.52 24.86
N ALA A 357 19.33 0.15 23.94
CA ALA A 357 19.20 -0.04 22.49
C ALA A 357 19.65 -1.42 22.04
N ALA A 358 20.62 -2.03 22.72
CA ALA A 358 21.09 -3.40 22.40
C ALA A 358 20.02 -4.47 22.71
N ASP A 359 19.21 -4.29 23.76
CA ASP A 359 18.10 -5.18 24.11
C ASP A 359 16.89 -4.34 24.59
N PRO A 360 16.21 -3.65 23.67
CA PRO A 360 15.10 -2.78 24.05
C PRO A 360 13.96 -3.51 24.77
N ALA A 361 13.68 -4.75 24.37
CA ALA A 361 12.59 -5.54 24.93
C ALA A 361 12.76 -5.75 26.45
N ALA A 362 13.99 -6.05 26.89
CA ALA A 362 14.27 -6.29 28.31
C ALA A 362 13.93 -5.11 29.24
N TYR A 363 13.90 -3.88 28.68
CA TYR A 363 13.71 -2.65 29.46
C TYR A 363 12.38 -1.95 29.17
N THR A 364 11.84 -2.06 27.95
CA THR A 364 10.66 -1.30 27.53
C THR A 364 9.37 -2.10 27.45
N ASP A 365 9.43 -3.45 27.32
CA ASP A 365 8.24 -4.30 27.25
C ASP A 365 7.27 -4.14 28.43
N PRO A 366 7.74 -3.92 29.71
CA PRO A 366 6.83 -3.69 30.82
C PRO A 366 5.90 -2.49 30.65
N SER A 367 6.28 -1.54 29.80
CA SER A 367 5.49 -0.34 29.48
C SER A 367 4.71 -0.44 28.18
N ALA A 368 4.96 -1.46 27.34
CA ALA A 368 4.48 -1.50 25.96
C ALA A 368 2.95 -1.44 25.84
N ASP A 369 2.23 -2.23 26.63
CA ASP A 369 0.76 -2.26 26.62
C ASP A 369 0.17 -0.93 27.12
N TYR A 370 0.77 -0.35 28.14
CA TYR A 370 0.35 0.94 28.65
C TYR A 370 0.55 2.06 27.62
N VAL A 371 1.74 2.12 27.01
CA VAL A 371 2.04 3.14 26.00
C VAL A 371 1.13 2.97 24.78
N ALA A 372 0.90 1.74 24.31
CA ALA A 372 -0.02 1.48 23.21
C ALA A 372 -1.44 1.94 23.51
N GLY A 373 -1.95 1.64 24.71
CA GLY A 373 -3.28 2.07 25.16
C GLY A 373 -3.40 3.58 25.39
N ALA A 374 -2.40 4.19 26.01
CA ALA A 374 -2.39 5.64 26.28
C ALA A 374 -2.32 6.47 25.01
N LEU A 375 -1.48 6.07 24.04
CA LEU A 375 -1.36 6.76 22.76
C LEU A 375 -2.64 6.62 21.92
N ASP A 376 -3.30 5.47 21.99
CA ASP A 376 -4.48 5.13 21.18
C ASP A 376 -4.40 5.65 19.73
N VAL A 377 -3.29 5.33 19.09
CA VAL A 377 -3.02 5.77 17.71
C VAL A 377 -4.08 5.24 16.75
N ALA A 378 -4.51 3.98 16.94
CA ALA A 378 -5.51 3.36 16.08
C ALA A 378 -6.86 4.09 16.17
N GLY A 379 -7.33 4.40 17.39
CA GLY A 379 -8.57 5.15 17.59
C GLY A 379 -8.47 6.58 17.03
N SER A 380 -7.39 7.27 17.32
CA SER A 380 -7.18 8.66 16.90
C SER A 380 -7.06 8.81 15.38
N VAL A 381 -6.24 7.96 14.71
CA VAL A 381 -6.08 7.97 13.23
C VAL A 381 -7.36 7.53 12.55
N GLY A 382 -8.02 6.48 13.07
CA GLY A 382 -9.28 5.97 12.52
C GLY A 382 -10.37 7.02 12.55
N ALA A 383 -10.60 7.66 13.68
CA ALA A 383 -11.60 8.72 13.86
C ALA A 383 -11.28 9.94 12.97
N ALA A 384 -10.02 10.35 12.89
CA ALA A 384 -9.62 11.47 12.04
C ALA A 384 -9.87 11.19 10.56
N LEU A 385 -9.52 9.99 10.08
CA LEU A 385 -9.78 9.57 8.68
C LEU A 385 -11.27 9.43 8.36
N GLU A 386 -12.06 8.89 9.30
CA GLU A 386 -13.51 8.76 9.14
C GLU A 386 -14.20 10.14 9.07
N ALA A 387 -13.67 11.12 9.79
CA ALA A 387 -14.19 12.49 9.81
C ALA A 387 -13.81 13.32 8.57
N LEU A 388 -12.84 12.85 7.75
CA LEU A 388 -12.44 13.57 6.54
C LEU A 388 -13.59 13.64 5.52
N PRO A 389 -13.81 14.81 4.90
CA PRO A 389 -14.68 14.89 3.72
C PRO A 389 -14.16 13.94 2.63
N GLY A 390 -15.07 13.30 1.88
CA GLY A 390 -14.73 12.32 0.84
C GLY A 390 -13.66 12.82 -0.16
N ALA A 391 -13.71 14.10 -0.54
CA ALA A 391 -12.70 14.71 -1.41
C ALA A 391 -11.30 14.84 -0.76
N ARG A 392 -11.21 14.96 0.56
CA ARG A 392 -9.93 14.93 1.27
C ARG A 392 -9.44 13.51 1.47
N PHE A 393 -10.34 12.60 1.81
CA PHE A 393 -10.03 11.18 1.94
C PHE A 393 -9.50 10.58 0.62
N GLU A 394 -10.12 10.92 -0.52
CA GLU A 394 -9.63 10.55 -1.84
C GLU A 394 -8.21 11.07 -2.07
N ARG A 395 -7.96 12.35 -1.84
CA ARG A 395 -6.61 12.96 -2.03
C ARG A 395 -5.51 12.35 -1.19
N VAL A 396 -5.85 11.78 -0.05
CA VAL A 396 -4.89 11.10 0.83
C VAL A 396 -4.39 9.78 0.22
N LEU A 397 -5.27 9.06 -0.46
CA LEU A 397 -4.99 7.70 -0.92
C LEU A 397 -4.81 7.62 -2.45
N HIS A 398 -5.39 8.55 -3.21
CA HIS A 398 -5.32 8.61 -4.67
C HIS A 398 -3.88 8.75 -5.21
N PRO A 399 -2.97 9.57 -4.65
CA PRO A 399 -1.61 9.72 -5.15
C PRO A 399 -0.82 8.42 -5.23
N VAL A 400 -1.24 7.40 -4.47
CA VAL A 400 -0.66 6.07 -4.50
C VAL A 400 -0.92 5.35 -5.83
N PHE A 401 -2.09 5.61 -6.43
CA PHE A 401 -2.55 4.97 -7.66
C PHE A 401 -2.35 5.87 -8.88
N GLU A 402 -2.45 7.19 -8.73
CA GLU A 402 -2.48 8.19 -9.79
C GLU A 402 -1.28 8.12 -10.74
N GLN A 403 -0.07 7.90 -10.22
CA GLN A 403 1.14 7.89 -11.06
C GLN A 403 1.22 6.69 -12.00
N ASP A 404 0.50 5.62 -11.71
CA ASP A 404 0.55 4.37 -12.46
C ASP A 404 -0.71 4.13 -13.29
N GLU A 405 -1.75 4.99 -13.17
CA GLU A 405 -2.99 4.90 -13.94
C GLU A 405 -2.73 4.88 -15.45
N ALA A 406 -1.95 5.84 -15.94
CA ALA A 406 -1.60 5.92 -17.36
C ALA A 406 -0.83 4.67 -17.82
N THR A 407 0.06 4.14 -16.98
CA THR A 407 0.81 2.91 -17.28
C THR A 407 -0.11 1.70 -17.33
N LEU A 408 -1.04 1.56 -16.39
CA LEU A 408 -2.01 0.47 -16.35
C LEU A 408 -2.89 0.48 -17.60
N ILE A 409 -3.45 1.65 -17.96
CA ILE A 409 -4.28 1.83 -19.16
C ILE A 409 -3.47 1.52 -20.45
N ALA A 410 -2.23 2.00 -20.53
CA ALA A 410 -1.37 1.73 -21.68
C ALA A 410 -1.03 0.25 -21.84
N VAL A 411 -0.77 -0.45 -20.74
CA VAL A 411 -0.52 -1.91 -20.73
C VAL A 411 -1.78 -2.66 -21.15
N GLY A 412 -2.96 -2.31 -20.65
CA GLY A 412 -4.23 -2.90 -21.05
C GLY A 412 -4.51 -2.71 -22.55
N CYS A 413 -4.29 -1.49 -23.06
CA CYS A 413 -4.40 -1.18 -24.50
C CYS A 413 -3.45 -2.06 -25.34
N LEU A 414 -2.17 -2.14 -24.96
CA LEU A 414 -1.15 -2.92 -25.67
C LEU A 414 -1.51 -4.42 -25.68
N LEU A 415 -1.82 -4.97 -24.51
CA LEU A 415 -2.15 -6.39 -24.36
C LEU A 415 -3.44 -6.74 -25.08
N GLY A 416 -4.47 -5.88 -25.01
CA GLY A 416 -5.71 -6.05 -25.78
C GLY A 416 -5.48 -6.07 -27.28
N GLY A 417 -4.63 -5.17 -27.78
CA GLY A 417 -4.22 -5.14 -29.20
C GLY A 417 -3.48 -6.40 -29.63
N LEU A 418 -2.54 -6.89 -28.81
CA LEU A 418 -1.81 -8.14 -29.08
C LEU A 418 -2.74 -9.36 -29.11
N VAL A 419 -3.72 -9.43 -28.22
CA VAL A 419 -4.74 -10.48 -28.21
C VAL A 419 -5.58 -10.42 -29.48
N GLY A 420 -6.02 -9.21 -29.88
CA GLY A 420 -6.74 -9.00 -31.13
C GLY A 420 -5.95 -9.46 -32.36
N LEU A 421 -4.64 -9.17 -32.42
CA LEU A 421 -3.76 -9.66 -33.50
C LEU A 421 -3.63 -11.19 -33.46
N ALA A 422 -3.51 -11.78 -32.28
CA ALA A 422 -3.40 -13.24 -32.14
C ALA A 422 -4.69 -13.98 -32.57
N GLN A 423 -5.83 -13.30 -32.60
CA GLN A 423 -7.09 -13.84 -33.06
C GLN A 423 -7.22 -13.85 -34.59
N VAL A 424 -6.52 -12.95 -35.33
CA VAL A 424 -6.63 -12.82 -36.79
C VAL A 424 -6.51 -14.12 -37.54
N PRO A 425 -5.57 -15.04 -37.22
CA PRO A 425 -5.44 -16.31 -37.95
C PRO A 425 -6.61 -17.27 -37.76
N LEU A 426 -7.53 -17.02 -36.85
CA LEU A 426 -8.68 -17.89 -36.56
C LEU A 426 -9.87 -17.59 -37.47
N TYR A 427 -9.88 -16.40 -38.08
CA TYR A 427 -10.96 -15.92 -38.94
C TYR A 427 -10.52 -15.73 -40.38
#